data_a81a7c2c8a0e4b52e6ab7253a581e984
#
_entry.id   a81a7c2c8a0e4b52e6ab7253a581e984
#
_cell.length_a   1.000
_cell.length_b   1.000
_cell.length_c   1.000
_cell.angle_alpha   90.00
_cell.angle_beta   90.00
_cell.angle_gamma   90.00
#
_symmetry.space_group_name_H-M   'P 1'
#
loop_
_entity.id
_entity.type
_entity.pdbx_description
1 polymer ?
#
loop_
_entity_poly.entity_id
_entity_poly.type
_entity_poly.pdbx_seq_one_letter_code
_entity_poly.pdbx_strand_id
1 'polypeptide(L)'
;MDFILVVTQSRYFLVDFDPIAFSVGPLDVRWYGIMYLLAFLFFLAAGKWTVRRRPWLGWKPEDVGDMLFYGMLGVVIGGRLGYVLFYGLDSFLADPLFLFRTTEGGMSFHGGLLGVMAAMWWFGHKSGRGFWAVSDFAAPLVPIGLALGRFGNFIGGELWGRTSDVPWAMIFPNSIQHGGWASERVHAAWQSGALDHLARHPSQLYQMMGEGIALFILLALYSRVPRPAGAVSGMFLVGYGFFRLIAEFFREPDAHIGYLAGGWLTMGMLLTLPMIAAGLLLIALGARRNVDSG
;
A
#
# COMPACT_ATOMS: atom_id res chain seq x y z
N MET A 1 17.53 -22.61 48.94
CA MET A 1 18.12 -22.27 47.64
C MET A 1 17.07 -21.45 46.91
N ASP A 2 17.00 -20.14 47.25
CA ASP A 2 15.97 -19.24 46.76
C ASP A 2 16.29 -18.92 45.31
N PHE A 3 15.50 -19.45 44.38
CA PHE A 3 15.47 -18.98 43.00
C PHE A 3 14.92 -17.56 43.01
N ILE A 4 15.79 -16.55 42.95
CA ILE A 4 15.41 -15.20 42.59
C ILE A 4 14.89 -15.31 41.18
N LEU A 5 13.56 -15.34 41.04
CA LEU A 5 12.88 -15.09 39.78
C LEU A 5 13.24 -13.65 39.38
N VAL A 6 14.28 -13.48 38.57
CA VAL A 6 14.52 -12.24 37.86
C VAL A 6 13.36 -12.11 36.87
N VAL A 7 12.34 -11.36 37.27
CA VAL A 7 11.27 -10.98 36.38
C VAL A 7 11.91 -10.04 35.36
N THR A 8 12.38 -10.59 34.25
CA THR A 8 12.90 -9.82 33.14
C THR A 8 11.68 -9.24 32.42
N GLN A 9 11.52 -7.93 32.54
CA GLN A 9 10.52 -7.22 31.72
C GLN A 9 10.89 -7.31 30.23
N SER A 10 9.91 -7.51 29.35
CA SER A 10 10.16 -7.52 27.91
C SER A 10 10.87 -6.24 27.46
N ARG A 11 11.88 -6.41 26.62
CA ARG A 11 12.60 -5.29 25.98
C ARG A 11 11.96 -4.79 24.70
N TYR A 12 10.93 -5.47 24.21
CA TYR A 12 10.27 -5.15 22.95
C TYR A 12 8.88 -4.56 23.20
N PHE A 13 8.50 -3.64 22.31
CA PHE A 13 7.19 -3.03 22.35
C PHE A 13 6.11 -4.00 21.88
N LEU A 14 5.00 -4.07 22.60
CA LEU A 14 3.81 -4.82 22.22
C LEU A 14 2.91 -3.93 21.37
N VAL A 15 2.65 -4.31 20.11
CA VAL A 15 1.78 -3.60 19.18
C VAL A 15 0.34 -4.04 19.42
N ASP A 16 -0.28 -3.47 20.45
CA ASP A 16 -1.64 -3.79 20.87
C ASP A 16 -2.52 -2.54 20.84
N PHE A 17 -2.73 -2.02 19.61
CA PHE A 17 -3.61 -0.88 19.38
C PHE A 17 -5.03 -1.37 19.12
N ASP A 18 -6.01 -0.60 19.63
CA ASP A 18 -7.40 -0.80 19.23
C ASP A 18 -7.56 -0.48 17.73
N PRO A 19 -7.94 -1.44 16.87
CA PRO A 19 -8.18 -1.18 15.46
C PRO A 19 -9.42 -0.31 15.22
N ILE A 20 -10.31 -0.16 16.23
CA ILE A 20 -11.49 0.70 16.20
C ILE A 20 -11.09 2.08 16.74
N ALA A 21 -11.21 3.10 15.91
CA ALA A 21 -10.93 4.47 16.30
C ALA A 21 -12.04 5.04 17.21
N PHE A 22 -13.29 4.79 16.82
CA PHE A 22 -14.50 5.14 17.57
C PHE A 22 -15.71 4.42 16.98
N SER A 23 -16.80 4.34 17.79
CA SER A 23 -18.06 3.75 17.35
C SER A 23 -19.18 4.79 17.36
N VAL A 24 -20.05 4.75 16.34
CA VAL A 24 -21.25 5.58 16.24
C VAL A 24 -22.46 4.65 16.16
N GLY A 25 -23.11 4.43 17.30
CA GLY A 25 -24.17 3.42 17.40
C GLY A 25 -23.63 2.03 17.06
N PRO A 26 -24.24 1.31 16.09
CA PRO A 26 -23.79 -0.03 15.69
C PRO A 26 -22.61 -0.02 14.69
N LEU A 27 -22.12 1.14 14.29
CA LEU A 27 -21.09 1.29 13.27
C LEU A 27 -19.72 1.54 13.91
N ASP A 28 -18.79 0.61 13.73
CA ASP A 28 -17.39 0.76 14.15
C ASP A 28 -16.57 1.42 13.05
N VAL A 29 -15.99 2.58 13.35
CA VAL A 29 -15.07 3.28 12.47
C VAL A 29 -13.65 2.82 12.78
N ARG A 30 -13.04 2.10 11.86
CA ARG A 30 -11.69 1.55 12.02
C ARG A 30 -10.63 2.54 11.54
N TRP A 31 -9.47 2.54 12.19
CA TRP A 31 -8.30 3.33 11.78
C TRP A 31 -7.93 3.12 10.31
N TYR A 32 -8.04 1.89 9.82
CA TYR A 32 -7.75 1.58 8.42
C TYR A 32 -8.63 2.39 7.44
N GLY A 33 -9.92 2.52 7.74
CA GLY A 33 -10.85 3.37 6.97
C GLY A 33 -10.49 4.86 7.04
N ILE A 34 -10.09 5.34 8.23
CA ILE A 34 -9.61 6.72 8.41
C ILE A 34 -8.34 6.97 7.57
N MET A 35 -7.41 6.03 7.51
CA MET A 35 -6.21 6.16 6.66
C MET A 35 -6.55 6.30 5.17
N TYR A 36 -7.55 5.57 4.68
CA TYR A 36 -8.05 5.77 3.30
C TYR A 36 -8.66 7.16 3.10
N LEU A 37 -9.47 7.63 4.05
CA LEU A 37 -10.04 8.97 3.98
C LEU A 37 -8.94 10.04 3.94
N LEU A 38 -7.94 9.93 4.81
CA LEU A 38 -6.78 10.83 4.83
C LEU A 38 -5.98 10.77 3.53
N ALA A 39 -5.83 9.59 2.93
CA ALA A 39 -5.19 9.41 1.63
C ALA A 39 -5.94 10.16 0.51
N PHE A 40 -7.26 10.07 0.48
CA PHE A 40 -8.08 10.79 -0.49
C PHE A 40 -8.05 12.31 -0.27
N LEU A 41 -8.11 12.75 0.98
CA LEU A 41 -7.98 14.17 1.33
C LEU A 41 -6.60 14.71 0.94
N PHE A 42 -5.54 13.95 1.19
CA PHE A 42 -4.18 14.31 0.75
C PHE A 42 -4.12 14.41 -0.78
N PHE A 43 -4.63 13.41 -1.50
CA PHE A 43 -4.66 13.40 -2.96
C PHE A 43 -5.34 14.66 -3.51
N LEU A 44 -6.51 15.03 -2.98
CA LEU A 44 -7.23 16.22 -3.38
C LEU A 44 -6.46 17.50 -3.06
N ALA A 45 -5.97 17.63 -1.84
CA ALA A 45 -5.28 18.83 -1.39
C ALA A 45 -3.96 19.04 -2.14
N ALA A 46 -3.10 18.01 -2.19
CA ALA A 46 -1.81 18.05 -2.87
C ALA A 46 -1.96 18.14 -4.40
N GLY A 47 -2.96 17.46 -4.97
CA GLY A 47 -3.27 17.55 -6.40
C GLY A 47 -3.72 18.97 -6.79
N LYS A 48 -4.68 19.56 -6.07
CA LYS A 48 -5.11 20.94 -6.30
C LYS A 48 -4.00 21.97 -6.08
N TRP A 49 -3.15 21.75 -5.07
CA TRP A 49 -1.96 22.57 -4.83
C TRP A 49 -0.97 22.47 -6.00
N THR A 50 -0.72 21.24 -6.51
CA THR A 50 0.15 20.99 -7.65
C THR A 50 -0.35 21.71 -8.91
N VAL A 51 -1.64 21.63 -9.21
CA VAL A 51 -2.26 22.31 -10.34
C VAL A 51 -2.03 23.82 -10.27
N ARG A 52 -2.25 24.43 -9.09
CA ARG A 52 -2.04 25.88 -8.89
C ARG A 52 -0.58 26.30 -9.05
N ARG A 53 0.37 25.44 -8.64
CA ARG A 53 1.81 25.73 -8.68
C ARG A 53 2.47 25.38 -10.01
N ARG A 54 1.82 24.56 -10.85
CA ARG A 54 2.37 24.03 -12.09
C ARG A 54 1.40 24.23 -13.26
N PRO A 55 1.18 25.49 -13.70
CA PRO A 55 0.23 25.79 -14.79
C PRO A 55 0.54 25.08 -16.11
N TRP A 56 1.83 24.74 -16.34
CA TRP A 56 2.26 24.03 -17.55
C TRP A 56 1.67 22.63 -17.69
N LEU A 57 1.12 22.04 -16.61
CA LEU A 57 0.45 20.75 -16.68
C LEU A 57 -0.90 20.82 -17.40
N GLY A 58 -1.49 22.02 -17.55
CA GLY A 58 -2.77 22.22 -18.21
C GLY A 58 -3.99 21.63 -17.47
N TRP A 59 -3.85 21.37 -16.16
CA TRP A 59 -4.92 20.83 -15.32
C TRP A 59 -5.70 21.93 -14.64
N LYS A 60 -7.00 21.64 -14.36
CA LYS A 60 -7.86 22.48 -13.52
C LYS A 60 -8.03 21.82 -12.15
N PRO A 61 -8.29 22.60 -11.07
CA PRO A 61 -8.53 22.04 -9.74
C PRO A 61 -9.70 21.05 -9.69
N GLU A 62 -10.71 21.23 -10.55
CA GLU A 62 -11.89 20.37 -10.67
C GLU A 62 -11.51 18.99 -11.24
N ASP A 63 -10.60 18.94 -12.20
CA ASP A 63 -10.10 17.70 -12.82
C ASP A 63 -9.53 16.73 -11.78
N VAL A 64 -8.94 17.25 -10.68
CA VAL A 64 -8.37 16.42 -9.61
C VAL A 64 -9.46 15.66 -8.86
N GLY A 65 -10.61 16.31 -8.62
CA GLY A 65 -11.77 15.66 -8.01
C GLY A 65 -12.36 14.58 -8.90
N ASP A 66 -12.53 14.88 -10.18
CA ASP A 66 -13.04 13.94 -11.16
C ASP A 66 -12.12 12.71 -11.29
N MET A 67 -10.80 12.95 -11.40
CA MET A 67 -9.82 11.86 -11.47
C MET A 67 -9.87 10.96 -10.24
N LEU A 68 -9.95 11.54 -9.03
CA LEU A 68 -10.08 10.76 -7.81
C LEU A 68 -11.38 9.95 -7.81
N PHE A 69 -12.49 10.55 -8.21
CA PHE A 69 -13.79 9.88 -8.27
C PHE A 69 -13.74 8.67 -9.22
N TYR A 70 -13.25 8.85 -10.46
CA TYR A 70 -13.10 7.73 -11.39
C TYR A 70 -12.10 6.70 -10.90
N GLY A 71 -11.01 7.11 -10.25
CA GLY A 71 -10.04 6.21 -9.63
C GLY A 71 -10.68 5.34 -8.55
N MET A 72 -11.45 5.93 -7.64
CA MET A 72 -12.17 5.18 -6.59
C MET A 72 -13.17 4.18 -7.19
N LEU A 73 -13.96 4.61 -8.19
CA LEU A 73 -14.88 3.70 -8.89
C LEU A 73 -14.11 2.55 -9.55
N GLY A 74 -12.98 2.85 -10.19
CA GLY A 74 -12.12 1.85 -10.81
C GLY A 74 -11.61 0.82 -9.81
N VAL A 75 -11.13 1.25 -8.64
CA VAL A 75 -10.68 0.35 -7.57
C VAL A 75 -11.82 -0.55 -7.08
N VAL A 76 -12.98 0.03 -6.78
CA VAL A 76 -14.13 -0.71 -6.21
C VAL A 76 -14.69 -1.70 -7.22
N ILE A 77 -15.01 -1.22 -8.42
CA ILE A 77 -15.58 -2.06 -9.48
C ILE A 77 -14.59 -3.14 -9.93
N GLY A 78 -13.36 -2.72 -10.22
CA GLY A 78 -12.31 -3.64 -10.66
C GLY A 78 -11.95 -4.67 -9.59
N GLY A 79 -11.81 -4.24 -8.33
CA GLY A 79 -11.52 -5.12 -7.22
C GLY A 79 -12.61 -6.18 -7.01
N ARG A 80 -13.88 -5.78 -7.08
CA ARG A 80 -15.01 -6.70 -6.93
C ARG A 80 -15.15 -7.63 -8.13
N LEU A 81 -15.09 -7.11 -9.34
CA LEU A 81 -15.13 -7.93 -10.56
C LEU A 81 -13.97 -8.92 -10.60
N GLY A 82 -12.76 -8.48 -10.28
CA GLY A 82 -11.59 -9.36 -10.22
C GLY A 82 -11.75 -10.46 -9.17
N TYR A 83 -12.32 -10.14 -8.01
CA TYR A 83 -12.62 -11.16 -6.99
C TYR A 83 -13.64 -12.18 -7.48
N VAL A 84 -14.75 -11.72 -8.01
CA VAL A 84 -15.83 -12.60 -8.52
C VAL A 84 -15.30 -13.52 -9.63
N LEU A 85 -14.54 -12.99 -10.59
CA LEU A 85 -14.04 -13.75 -11.72
C LEU A 85 -13.00 -14.80 -11.34
N PHE A 86 -12.13 -14.52 -10.37
CA PHE A 86 -11.00 -15.41 -10.04
C PHE A 86 -11.24 -16.29 -8.81
N TYR A 87 -12.12 -15.87 -7.88
CA TYR A 87 -12.30 -16.56 -6.60
C TYR A 87 -13.77 -16.88 -6.26
N GLY A 88 -14.73 -16.20 -6.86
CA GLY A 88 -16.16 -16.32 -6.52
C GLY A 88 -17.06 -16.67 -7.69
N LEU A 89 -16.52 -17.26 -8.77
CA LEU A 89 -17.28 -17.51 -9.99
C LEU A 89 -18.46 -18.45 -9.75
N ASP A 90 -18.27 -19.54 -9.00
CA ASP A 90 -19.33 -20.49 -8.68
C ASP A 90 -20.48 -19.83 -7.88
N SER A 91 -20.12 -19.00 -6.91
CA SER A 91 -21.09 -18.24 -6.13
C SER A 91 -21.87 -17.25 -6.98
N PHE A 92 -21.21 -16.60 -7.92
CA PHE A 92 -21.84 -15.67 -8.87
C PHE A 92 -22.76 -16.39 -9.87
N LEU A 93 -22.37 -17.55 -10.36
CA LEU A 93 -23.21 -18.35 -11.26
C LEU A 93 -24.45 -18.90 -10.56
N ALA A 94 -24.32 -19.23 -9.27
CA ALA A 94 -25.44 -19.64 -8.43
C ALA A 94 -26.38 -18.48 -8.05
N ASP A 95 -25.81 -17.31 -7.78
CA ASP A 95 -26.55 -16.09 -7.42
C ASP A 95 -25.84 -14.83 -7.97
N PRO A 96 -26.29 -14.25 -9.09
CA PRO A 96 -25.68 -13.04 -9.68
C PRO A 96 -25.65 -11.82 -8.76
N LEU A 97 -26.52 -11.76 -7.73
CA LEU A 97 -26.52 -10.69 -6.72
C LEU A 97 -25.29 -10.76 -5.81
N PHE A 98 -24.57 -11.88 -5.80
CA PHE A 98 -23.27 -12.02 -5.11
C PHE A 98 -22.29 -10.92 -5.50
N LEU A 99 -22.32 -10.42 -6.74
CA LEU A 99 -21.49 -9.30 -7.19
C LEU A 99 -21.63 -8.05 -6.31
N PHE A 100 -22.81 -7.77 -5.81
CA PHE A 100 -23.12 -6.57 -5.02
C PHE A 100 -22.93 -6.75 -3.51
N ARG A 101 -22.66 -7.96 -3.02
CA ARG A 101 -22.46 -8.25 -1.58
C ARG A 101 -21.04 -7.90 -1.14
N THR A 102 -20.66 -6.63 -1.28
CA THR A 102 -19.31 -6.15 -0.90
C THR A 102 -19.09 -6.13 0.61
N THR A 103 -20.15 -6.13 1.41
CA THR A 103 -20.09 -6.19 2.88
C THR A 103 -19.60 -7.53 3.42
N GLU A 104 -19.73 -8.60 2.64
CA GLU A 104 -19.21 -9.94 2.97
C GLU A 104 -17.70 -10.06 2.67
N GLY A 105 -17.06 -8.98 2.26
CA GLY A 105 -15.66 -8.96 1.83
C GLY A 105 -15.47 -9.35 0.36
N GLY A 106 -14.26 -9.76 -0.01
CA GLY A 106 -13.96 -10.25 -1.35
C GLY A 106 -13.62 -9.12 -2.34
N MET A 107 -12.37 -8.64 -2.25
CA MET A 107 -11.77 -7.69 -3.18
C MET A 107 -10.44 -8.24 -3.70
N SER A 108 -10.22 -8.15 -5.01
CA SER A 108 -8.98 -8.54 -5.64
C SER A 108 -8.07 -7.33 -5.83
N PHE A 109 -6.84 -7.41 -5.31
CA PHE A 109 -5.83 -6.36 -5.53
C PHE A 109 -5.55 -6.15 -7.03
N HIS A 110 -5.34 -7.22 -7.77
CA HIS A 110 -5.07 -7.14 -9.21
C HIS A 110 -6.26 -6.57 -9.99
N GLY A 111 -7.49 -6.96 -9.61
CA GLY A 111 -8.69 -6.40 -10.17
C GLY A 111 -8.80 -4.89 -9.90
N GLY A 112 -8.52 -4.45 -8.68
CA GLY A 112 -8.50 -3.03 -8.31
C GLY A 112 -7.44 -2.23 -9.10
N LEU A 113 -6.25 -2.80 -9.26
CA LEU A 113 -5.17 -2.19 -10.06
C LEU A 113 -5.58 -2.02 -11.54
N LEU A 114 -6.12 -3.06 -12.15
CA LEU A 114 -6.62 -2.99 -13.53
C LEU A 114 -7.78 -2.00 -13.67
N GLY A 115 -8.66 -1.97 -12.68
CA GLY A 115 -9.78 -1.03 -12.64
C GLY A 115 -9.32 0.43 -12.57
N VAL A 116 -8.32 0.74 -11.73
CA VAL A 116 -7.77 2.09 -11.65
C VAL A 116 -7.03 2.48 -12.94
N MET A 117 -6.32 1.55 -13.56
CA MET A 117 -5.66 1.79 -14.85
C MET A 117 -6.68 2.08 -15.95
N ALA A 118 -7.78 1.31 -16.01
CA ALA A 118 -8.88 1.54 -16.93
C ALA A 118 -9.56 2.90 -16.67
N ALA A 119 -9.75 3.28 -15.40
CA ALA A 119 -10.29 4.58 -15.03
C ALA A 119 -9.38 5.74 -15.46
N MET A 120 -8.06 5.62 -15.26
CA MET A 120 -7.08 6.61 -15.71
C MET A 120 -7.06 6.72 -17.25
N TRP A 121 -7.14 5.59 -17.95
CA TRP A 121 -7.24 5.59 -19.41
C TRP A 121 -8.51 6.28 -19.88
N TRP A 122 -9.66 5.90 -19.29
CA TRP A 122 -10.96 6.51 -19.61
C TRP A 122 -10.96 8.01 -19.35
N PHE A 123 -10.49 8.44 -18.18
CA PHE A 123 -10.41 9.85 -17.82
C PHE A 123 -9.46 10.61 -18.75
N GLY A 124 -8.31 10.03 -19.11
CA GLY A 124 -7.37 10.59 -20.06
C GLY A 124 -7.98 10.80 -21.45
N HIS A 125 -8.75 9.81 -21.92
CA HIS A 125 -9.47 9.89 -23.18
C HIS A 125 -10.55 10.98 -23.15
N LYS A 126 -11.42 10.97 -22.12
CA LYS A 126 -12.50 11.94 -21.94
C LYS A 126 -11.98 13.38 -21.82
N SER A 127 -10.86 13.59 -21.16
CA SER A 127 -10.26 14.92 -20.95
C SER A 127 -9.30 15.35 -22.07
N GLY A 128 -9.07 14.52 -23.09
CA GLY A 128 -8.14 14.79 -24.19
C GLY A 128 -6.66 14.80 -23.81
N ARG A 129 -6.29 14.34 -22.58
CA ARG A 129 -4.90 14.38 -22.08
C ARG A 129 -4.08 13.12 -22.37
N GLY A 130 -4.75 12.00 -22.61
CA GLY A 130 -4.12 10.70 -22.75
C GLY A 130 -3.69 10.07 -21.41
N PHE A 131 -3.43 8.76 -21.46
CA PHE A 131 -3.14 7.94 -20.26
C PHE A 131 -1.92 8.44 -19.48
N TRP A 132 -0.81 8.70 -20.18
CA TRP A 132 0.45 9.07 -19.50
C TRP A 132 0.39 10.40 -18.78
N ALA A 133 -0.34 11.38 -19.31
CA ALA A 133 -0.51 12.66 -18.61
C ALA A 133 -1.28 12.48 -17.29
N VAL A 134 -2.29 11.60 -17.27
CA VAL A 134 -3.05 11.27 -16.07
C VAL A 134 -2.20 10.50 -15.09
N SER A 135 -1.49 9.47 -15.55
CA SER A 135 -0.63 8.62 -14.73
C SER A 135 0.54 9.43 -14.11
N ASP A 136 1.21 10.28 -14.90
CA ASP A 136 2.31 11.12 -14.44
C ASP A 136 1.85 12.18 -13.41
N PHE A 137 0.61 12.67 -13.54
CA PHE A 137 0.02 13.56 -12.54
C PHE A 137 -0.30 12.82 -11.23
N ALA A 138 -0.86 11.61 -11.32
CA ALA A 138 -1.23 10.81 -10.16
C ALA A 138 -0.02 10.22 -9.42
N ALA A 139 1.03 9.82 -10.14
CA ALA A 139 2.17 9.10 -9.61
C ALA A 139 2.82 9.75 -8.36
N PRO A 140 3.04 11.08 -8.28
CA PRO A 140 3.59 11.71 -7.07
C PRO A 140 2.60 11.76 -5.89
N LEU A 141 1.30 11.57 -6.13
CA LEU A 141 0.26 11.70 -5.10
C LEU A 141 -0.06 10.35 -4.43
N VAL A 142 0.21 9.24 -5.11
CA VAL A 142 -0.10 7.88 -4.65
C VAL A 142 0.73 7.44 -3.43
N PRO A 143 2.03 7.72 -3.31
CA PRO A 143 2.87 7.15 -2.25
C PRO A 143 2.41 7.48 -0.82
N ILE A 144 1.86 8.66 -0.58
CA ILE A 144 1.30 8.99 0.75
C ILE A 144 0.09 8.12 1.07
N GLY A 145 -0.73 7.76 0.07
CA GLY A 145 -1.79 6.77 0.25
C GLY A 145 -1.25 5.40 0.64
N LEU A 146 -0.15 4.96 0.01
CA LEU A 146 0.55 3.74 0.39
C LEU A 146 1.09 3.81 1.83
N ALA A 147 1.72 4.94 2.21
CA ALA A 147 2.20 5.16 3.57
C ALA A 147 1.07 5.03 4.61
N LEU A 148 -0.04 5.69 4.37
CA LEU A 148 -1.21 5.67 5.27
C LEU A 148 -1.82 4.27 5.35
N GLY A 149 -1.92 3.54 4.23
CA GLY A 149 -2.36 2.15 4.22
C GLY A 149 -1.44 1.24 5.06
N ARG A 150 -0.11 1.40 4.94
CA ARG A 150 0.86 0.65 5.76
C ARG A 150 0.78 1.02 7.25
N PHE A 151 0.54 2.28 7.56
CA PHE A 151 0.29 2.69 8.94
C PHE A 151 -1.01 2.09 9.49
N GLY A 152 -2.05 2.01 8.67
CA GLY A 152 -3.28 1.29 9.02
C GLY A 152 -3.04 -0.20 9.30
N ASN A 153 -2.23 -0.89 8.48
CA ASN A 153 -1.83 -2.28 8.75
C ASN A 153 -1.02 -2.41 10.04
N PHE A 154 -0.17 -1.44 10.38
CA PHE A 154 0.58 -1.41 11.62
C PHE A 154 -0.35 -1.33 12.84
N ILE A 155 -1.30 -0.39 12.84
CA ILE A 155 -2.31 -0.28 13.90
C ILE A 155 -3.15 -1.56 14.00
N GLY A 156 -3.54 -2.15 12.87
CA GLY A 156 -4.29 -3.40 12.83
C GLY A 156 -3.48 -4.64 13.22
N GLY A 157 -2.15 -4.48 13.45
CA GLY A 157 -1.26 -5.59 13.78
C GLY A 157 -1.18 -6.63 12.66
N GLU A 158 -1.19 -6.22 11.40
CA GLU A 158 -1.20 -7.08 10.22
C GLU A 158 0.08 -6.91 9.38
N LEU A 159 0.45 -7.93 8.59
CA LEU A 159 1.55 -7.88 7.62
C LEU A 159 2.91 -7.55 8.26
N TRP A 160 3.17 -8.07 9.42
CA TRP A 160 4.45 -7.95 10.14
C TRP A 160 5.62 -8.59 9.36
N GLY A 161 6.83 -8.32 9.85
CA GLY A 161 8.05 -8.86 9.28
C GLY A 161 8.50 -10.19 9.91
N ARG A 162 9.67 -10.65 9.48
CA ARG A 162 10.34 -11.84 10.02
C ARG A 162 10.70 -11.63 11.46
N THR A 163 10.87 -12.74 12.22
CA THR A 163 11.42 -12.71 13.58
C THR A 163 12.80 -12.06 13.57
N SER A 164 13.11 -11.26 14.59
CA SER A 164 14.35 -10.52 14.69
C SER A 164 14.65 -10.11 16.13
N ASP A 165 15.92 -9.95 16.42
CA ASP A 165 16.47 -9.51 17.71
C ASP A 165 16.98 -8.06 17.69
N VAL A 166 16.73 -7.31 16.60
CA VAL A 166 17.12 -5.91 16.51
C VAL A 166 16.46 -5.08 17.64
N PRO A 167 17.11 -4.02 18.14
CA PRO A 167 16.61 -3.27 19.30
C PRO A 167 15.21 -2.66 19.13
N TRP A 168 14.77 -2.44 17.88
CA TRP A 168 13.47 -1.88 17.51
C TRP A 168 12.48 -2.93 16.98
N ALA A 169 12.78 -4.23 17.14
CA ALA A 169 11.80 -5.28 16.86
C ALA A 169 10.58 -5.10 17.76
N MET A 170 9.44 -5.61 17.33
CA MET A 170 8.17 -5.46 18.04
C MET A 170 7.43 -6.80 18.13
N ILE A 171 6.61 -6.95 19.14
CA ILE A 171 5.77 -8.13 19.32
C ILE A 171 4.37 -7.79 18.82
N PHE A 172 3.86 -8.62 17.90
CA PHE A 172 2.53 -8.46 17.29
C PHE A 172 1.61 -9.56 17.84
N PRO A 173 0.58 -9.23 18.64
CA PRO A 173 -0.34 -10.23 19.20
C PRO A 173 -0.96 -11.13 18.16
N ASN A 174 -1.34 -10.59 17.01
CA ASN A 174 -1.95 -11.35 15.90
C ASN A 174 -1.00 -12.38 15.27
N SER A 175 0.32 -12.29 15.52
CA SER A 175 1.27 -13.32 15.10
C SER A 175 1.30 -14.52 16.03
N ILE A 176 0.71 -14.41 17.21
CA ILE A 176 0.73 -15.41 18.29
C ILE A 176 -0.65 -16.06 18.45
N GLN A 177 -1.70 -15.26 18.31
CA GLN A 177 -3.09 -15.68 18.41
C GLN A 177 -3.90 -15.21 17.20
N HIS A 178 -4.95 -15.96 16.84
CA HIS A 178 -5.78 -15.61 15.69
C HIS A 178 -6.77 -14.51 16.06
N GLY A 179 -6.49 -13.28 15.60
CA GLY A 179 -7.38 -12.13 15.68
C GLY A 179 -7.54 -11.49 17.05
N GLY A 180 -7.95 -10.23 17.06
CA GLY A 180 -8.25 -9.47 18.28
C GLY A 180 -7.04 -8.83 18.94
N TRP A 181 -7.30 -8.27 20.13
CA TRP A 181 -6.29 -7.65 20.97
C TRP A 181 -5.52 -8.70 21.76
N ALA A 182 -4.38 -8.30 22.35
CA ALA A 182 -3.64 -9.18 23.21
C ALA A 182 -4.53 -9.66 24.38
N SER A 183 -4.69 -10.97 24.49
CA SER A 183 -5.36 -11.56 25.65
C SER A 183 -4.56 -11.27 26.93
N GLU A 184 -5.18 -11.34 28.10
CA GLU A 184 -4.49 -11.24 29.39
C GLU A 184 -3.28 -12.18 29.47
N ARG A 185 -3.39 -13.37 28.88
CA ARG A 185 -2.30 -14.35 28.80
C ARG A 185 -1.13 -13.84 27.96
N VAL A 186 -1.39 -13.18 26.83
CA VAL A 186 -0.35 -12.57 25.96
C VAL A 186 0.29 -11.39 26.69
N HIS A 187 -0.48 -10.54 27.38
CA HIS A 187 0.05 -9.46 28.21
C HIS A 187 0.95 -9.97 29.32
N ALA A 188 0.52 -10.99 30.10
CA ALA A 188 1.33 -11.56 31.16
C ALA A 188 2.64 -12.18 30.64
N ALA A 189 2.57 -12.89 29.51
CA ALA A 189 3.75 -13.47 28.85
C ALA A 189 4.69 -12.39 28.30
N TRP A 190 4.15 -11.29 27.75
CA TRP A 190 4.95 -10.13 27.34
C TRP A 190 5.64 -9.47 28.54
N GLN A 191 4.91 -9.17 29.61
CA GLN A 191 5.48 -8.56 30.80
C GLN A 191 6.64 -9.37 31.40
N SER A 192 6.57 -10.72 31.35
CA SER A 192 7.62 -11.59 31.81
C SER A 192 8.80 -11.77 30.84
N GLY A 193 8.77 -11.15 29.65
CA GLY A 193 9.78 -11.34 28.61
C GLY A 193 9.72 -12.69 27.88
N ALA A 194 8.73 -13.53 28.19
CA ALA A 194 8.59 -14.86 27.59
C ALA A 194 8.34 -14.83 26.08
N LEU A 195 7.86 -13.70 25.54
CA LEU A 195 7.57 -13.51 24.11
C LEU A 195 8.72 -12.85 23.33
N ASP A 196 9.83 -12.50 23.96
CA ASP A 196 10.93 -11.77 23.31
C ASP A 196 11.49 -12.49 22.08
N HIS A 197 11.49 -13.83 22.09
CA HIS A 197 11.91 -14.65 20.95
C HIS A 197 10.96 -14.61 19.75
N LEU A 198 9.75 -14.06 19.90
CA LEU A 198 8.75 -13.85 18.84
C LEU A 198 8.76 -12.43 18.31
N ALA A 199 9.66 -11.56 18.77
CA ALA A 199 9.78 -10.20 18.27
C ALA A 199 10.11 -10.20 16.77
N ARG A 200 9.54 -9.24 16.03
CA ARG A 200 9.57 -9.19 14.57
C ARG A 200 9.92 -7.80 14.06
N HIS A 201 10.46 -7.73 12.86
CA HIS A 201 10.60 -6.45 12.16
C HIS A 201 9.23 -5.79 11.97
N PRO A 202 9.06 -4.49 12.29
CA PRO A 202 7.86 -3.72 11.93
C PRO A 202 7.91 -3.35 10.44
N SER A 203 7.78 -4.36 9.56
CA SER A 203 7.94 -4.20 8.11
C SER A 203 6.93 -3.22 7.51
N GLN A 204 5.78 -3.03 8.14
CA GLN A 204 4.78 -2.02 7.75
C GLN A 204 5.39 -0.61 7.84
N LEU A 205 6.16 -0.31 8.90
CA LEU A 205 6.82 0.98 9.08
C LEU A 205 7.97 1.18 8.08
N TYR A 206 8.70 0.12 7.73
CA TYR A 206 9.73 0.20 6.69
C TYR A 206 9.12 0.50 5.32
N GLN A 207 8.01 -0.16 4.99
CA GLN A 207 7.27 0.10 3.75
C GLN A 207 6.65 1.51 3.76
N MET A 208 6.10 1.97 4.88
CA MET A 208 5.60 3.33 5.04
C MET A 208 6.70 4.36 4.75
N MET A 209 7.90 4.17 5.29
CA MET A 209 9.02 5.08 5.08
C MET A 209 9.59 5.01 3.66
N GLY A 210 9.78 3.81 3.09
CA GLY A 210 10.38 3.61 1.76
C GLY A 210 9.37 3.81 0.63
N GLU A 211 8.35 2.91 0.55
CA GLU A 211 7.35 2.90 -0.52
C GLU A 211 6.40 4.12 -0.44
N GLY A 212 6.27 4.72 0.74
CA GLY A 212 5.45 5.89 0.99
C GLY A 212 6.27 7.19 1.00
N ILE A 213 6.87 7.55 2.15
CA ILE A 213 7.43 8.88 2.38
C ILE A 213 8.64 9.16 1.47
N ALA A 214 9.62 8.26 1.40
CA ALA A 214 10.82 8.46 0.58
C ALA A 214 10.47 8.51 -0.92
N LEU A 215 9.59 7.64 -1.38
CA LEU A 215 9.11 7.64 -2.76
C LEU A 215 8.33 8.92 -3.08
N PHE A 216 7.48 9.41 -2.16
CA PHE A 216 6.81 10.70 -2.32
C PHE A 216 7.80 11.85 -2.51
N ILE A 217 8.82 11.93 -1.64
CA ILE A 217 9.84 12.98 -1.73
C ILE A 217 10.57 12.89 -3.08
N LEU A 218 11.00 11.69 -3.48
CA LEU A 218 11.67 11.44 -4.75
C LEU A 218 10.82 11.94 -5.93
N LEU A 219 9.55 11.56 -6.00
CA LEU A 219 8.64 11.93 -7.09
C LEU A 219 8.26 13.41 -7.06
N ALA A 220 8.06 13.98 -5.86
CA ALA A 220 7.78 15.39 -5.71
C ALA A 220 8.94 16.25 -6.21
N LEU A 221 10.19 15.84 -5.93
CA LEU A 221 11.40 16.49 -6.43
C LEU A 221 11.58 16.27 -7.94
N TYR A 222 11.42 15.04 -8.42
CA TYR A 222 11.61 14.68 -9.83
C TYR A 222 10.62 15.41 -10.75
N SER A 223 9.37 15.55 -10.31
CA SER A 223 8.30 16.20 -11.07
C SER A 223 8.23 17.73 -10.93
N ARG A 224 9.23 18.38 -10.26
CA ARG A 224 9.28 19.85 -10.13
C ARG A 224 9.46 20.57 -11.45
N VAL A 225 10.08 19.92 -12.42
CA VAL A 225 10.29 20.42 -13.76
C VAL A 225 9.51 19.57 -14.76
N PRO A 226 9.14 20.12 -15.93
CA PRO A 226 8.49 19.35 -16.98
C PRO A 226 9.28 18.10 -17.33
N ARG A 227 8.57 16.98 -17.46
CA ARG A 227 9.15 15.67 -17.81
C ARG A 227 8.45 15.13 -19.05
N PRO A 228 9.14 14.30 -19.85
CA PRO A 228 8.52 13.56 -20.94
C PRO A 228 7.35 12.70 -20.45
N ALA A 229 6.34 12.51 -21.30
CA ALA A 229 5.19 11.69 -20.96
C ALA A 229 5.59 10.24 -20.60
N GLY A 230 5.11 9.75 -19.47
CA GLY A 230 5.42 8.46 -18.90
C GLY A 230 6.68 8.44 -18.01
N ALA A 231 7.48 9.52 -17.98
CA ALA A 231 8.73 9.53 -17.22
C ALA A 231 8.50 9.57 -15.70
N VAL A 232 7.49 10.29 -15.21
CA VAL A 232 7.16 10.35 -13.78
C VAL A 232 6.57 9.02 -13.33
N SER A 233 5.71 8.41 -14.12
CA SER A 233 5.19 7.07 -13.91
C SER A 233 6.29 6.02 -13.93
N GLY A 234 7.25 6.14 -14.86
CA GLY A 234 8.44 5.29 -14.90
C GLY A 234 9.29 5.41 -13.63
N MET A 235 9.50 6.64 -13.14
CA MET A 235 10.23 6.88 -11.88
C MET A 235 9.48 6.32 -10.67
N PHE A 236 8.14 6.37 -10.67
CA PHE A 236 7.31 5.69 -9.66
C PHE A 236 7.57 4.18 -9.66
N LEU A 237 7.53 3.53 -10.83
CA LEU A 237 7.73 2.08 -10.92
C LEU A 237 9.15 1.68 -10.47
N VAL A 238 10.18 2.42 -10.86
CA VAL A 238 11.56 2.17 -10.43
C VAL A 238 11.71 2.37 -8.93
N GLY A 239 11.26 3.51 -8.41
CA GLY A 239 11.41 3.84 -6.99
C GLY A 239 10.60 2.92 -6.08
N TYR A 240 9.34 2.65 -6.45
CA TYR A 240 8.51 1.70 -5.71
C TYR A 240 9.13 0.29 -5.73
N GLY A 241 9.54 -0.21 -6.91
CA GLY A 241 10.17 -1.52 -7.02
C GLY A 241 11.45 -1.63 -6.20
N PHE A 242 12.27 -0.58 -6.19
CA PHE A 242 13.48 -0.53 -5.38
C PHE A 242 13.17 -0.62 -3.87
N PHE A 243 12.28 0.23 -3.37
CA PHE A 243 11.91 0.20 -1.95
C PHE A 243 11.18 -1.08 -1.56
N ARG A 244 10.34 -1.59 -2.45
CA ARG A 244 9.66 -2.87 -2.26
C ARG A 244 10.65 -4.02 -2.17
N LEU A 245 11.66 -4.06 -3.05
CA LEU A 245 12.70 -5.08 -3.01
C LEU A 245 13.45 -5.07 -1.66
N ILE A 246 13.80 -3.88 -1.16
CA ILE A 246 14.44 -3.73 0.16
C ILE A 246 13.50 -4.24 1.26
N ALA A 247 12.22 -3.84 1.24
CA ALA A 247 11.26 -4.23 2.28
C ALA A 247 11.03 -5.75 2.34
N GLU A 248 11.10 -6.46 1.20
CA GLU A 248 10.93 -7.92 1.14
C GLU A 248 11.99 -8.70 1.91
N PHE A 249 13.18 -8.16 2.12
CA PHE A 249 14.19 -8.80 2.96
C PHE A 249 13.79 -8.86 4.43
N PHE A 250 12.91 -7.98 4.88
CA PHE A 250 12.45 -7.88 6.27
C PHE A 250 11.03 -8.42 6.47
N ARG A 251 10.29 -8.61 5.38
CA ARG A 251 8.90 -9.06 5.43
C ARG A 251 8.80 -10.58 5.61
N GLU A 252 7.80 -11.03 6.35
CA GLU A 252 7.37 -12.43 6.37
C GLU A 252 6.79 -12.79 4.99
N PRO A 253 7.23 -13.86 4.33
CA PRO A 253 6.62 -14.34 3.10
C PRO A 253 5.15 -14.72 3.31
N ASP A 254 4.33 -14.55 2.27
CA ASP A 254 2.93 -14.96 2.33
C ASP A 254 2.83 -16.47 2.59
N ALA A 255 2.12 -16.86 3.66
CA ALA A 255 2.11 -18.24 4.18
C ALA A 255 1.72 -19.31 3.14
N HIS A 256 0.90 -18.96 2.16
CA HIS A 256 0.43 -19.88 1.12
C HIS A 256 1.42 -20.06 -0.05
N ILE A 257 2.42 -19.18 -0.20
CA ILE A 257 3.41 -19.23 -1.28
C ILE A 257 4.80 -19.59 -0.73
N GLY A 258 5.17 -19.01 0.41
CA GLY A 258 6.51 -19.18 1.00
C GLY A 258 7.63 -18.59 0.14
N TYR A 259 8.78 -19.25 0.17
CA TYR A 259 9.92 -18.92 -0.67
C TYR A 259 9.88 -19.71 -1.99
N LEU A 260 10.10 -19.04 -3.11
CA LEU A 260 10.13 -19.65 -4.43
C LEU A 260 11.43 -20.42 -4.69
N ALA A 261 12.57 -19.91 -4.21
CA ALA A 261 13.88 -20.56 -4.37
C ALA A 261 14.86 -20.11 -3.28
N GLY A 262 15.83 -20.98 -2.94
CA GLY A 262 16.98 -20.68 -2.09
C GLY A 262 16.68 -20.23 -0.68
N GLY A 263 15.43 -20.32 -0.19
CA GLY A 263 15.03 -19.85 1.13
C GLY A 263 15.04 -18.33 1.32
N TRP A 264 15.20 -17.55 0.21
CA TRP A 264 15.25 -16.09 0.28
C TRP A 264 14.39 -15.39 -0.79
N LEU A 265 14.21 -15.99 -1.98
CA LEU A 265 13.46 -15.38 -3.07
C LEU A 265 11.95 -15.47 -2.82
N THR A 266 11.27 -14.33 -2.74
CA THR A 266 9.82 -14.25 -2.60
C THR A 266 9.13 -13.92 -3.91
N MET A 267 7.82 -14.19 -4.03
CA MET A 267 7.00 -13.74 -5.16
C MET A 267 7.02 -12.21 -5.29
N GLY A 268 7.03 -11.48 -4.16
CA GLY A 268 7.15 -10.03 -4.16
C GLY A 268 8.42 -9.54 -4.85
N MET A 269 9.58 -10.14 -4.54
CA MET A 269 10.85 -9.81 -5.23
C MET A 269 10.79 -10.10 -6.72
N LEU A 270 10.24 -11.24 -7.12
CA LEU A 270 10.13 -11.62 -8.54
C LEU A 270 9.28 -10.61 -9.32
N LEU A 271 8.16 -10.16 -8.76
CA LEU A 271 7.26 -9.20 -9.40
C LEU A 271 7.83 -7.78 -9.47
N THR A 272 8.79 -7.42 -8.60
CA THR A 272 9.43 -6.09 -8.67
C THR A 272 10.37 -5.93 -9.86
N LEU A 273 11.00 -7.01 -10.33
CA LEU A 273 11.96 -6.94 -11.43
C LEU A 273 11.34 -6.44 -12.76
N PRO A 274 10.24 -7.05 -13.27
CA PRO A 274 9.59 -6.54 -14.48
C PRO A 274 9.04 -5.13 -14.30
N MET A 275 8.62 -4.75 -13.08
CA MET A 275 8.14 -3.40 -12.78
C MET A 275 9.27 -2.38 -12.90
N ILE A 276 10.46 -2.65 -12.33
CA ILE A 276 11.65 -1.80 -12.46
C ILE A 276 12.07 -1.70 -13.94
N ALA A 277 12.10 -2.83 -14.65
CA ALA A 277 12.45 -2.85 -16.08
C ALA A 277 11.47 -2.00 -16.91
N ALA A 278 10.16 -2.13 -16.68
CA ALA A 278 9.15 -1.31 -17.33
C ALA A 278 9.32 0.18 -17.00
N GLY A 279 9.63 0.52 -15.76
CA GLY A 279 9.89 1.89 -15.34
C GLY A 279 11.11 2.52 -16.03
N LEU A 280 12.21 1.78 -16.10
CA LEU A 280 13.43 2.22 -16.83
C LEU A 280 13.15 2.39 -18.32
N LEU A 281 12.39 1.47 -18.92
CA LEU A 281 12.00 1.57 -20.33
C LEU A 281 11.15 2.82 -20.59
N LEU A 282 10.18 3.12 -19.74
CA LEU A 282 9.35 4.33 -19.87
C LEU A 282 10.18 5.61 -19.80
N ILE A 283 11.13 5.68 -18.87
CA ILE A 283 12.03 6.83 -18.75
C ILE A 283 12.90 6.97 -20.01
N ALA A 284 13.47 5.87 -20.51
CA ALA A 284 14.30 5.88 -21.70
C ALA A 284 13.54 6.26 -22.97
N LEU A 285 12.33 5.73 -23.16
CA LEU A 285 11.47 6.08 -24.31
C LEU A 285 11.02 7.54 -24.26
N GLY A 286 10.70 8.05 -23.07
CA GLY A 286 10.38 9.48 -22.89
C GLY A 286 11.55 10.39 -23.25
N ALA A 287 12.78 10.04 -22.83
CA ALA A 287 13.97 10.82 -23.15
C ALA A 287 14.24 10.87 -24.67
N ARG A 288 14.09 9.76 -25.39
CA ARG A 288 14.28 9.71 -26.85
C ARG A 288 13.30 10.62 -27.59
N ARG A 289 12.04 10.62 -27.23
CA ARG A 289 11.01 11.47 -27.89
C ARG A 289 11.31 12.97 -27.75
N ASN A 290 11.94 13.40 -26.68
CA ASN A 290 12.35 14.81 -26.52
C ASN A 290 13.55 15.19 -27.40
N VAL A 291 14.45 14.24 -27.71
CA VAL A 291 15.61 14.50 -28.61
C VAL A 291 15.13 14.63 -30.05
N ASP A 292 14.15 13.83 -30.46
CA ASP A 292 13.63 13.85 -31.85
C ASP A 292 12.70 15.04 -32.14
N SER A 293 12.26 15.77 -31.11
CA SER A 293 11.34 16.93 -31.23
C SER A 293 12.03 18.29 -31.04
N GLY A 294 13.31 18.34 -30.75
CA GLY A 294 14.12 19.56 -30.63
C GLY A 294 15.10 19.70 -31.76
#